data_cda00ab667ea2065de93357357baa719
#
_entry.id   cda00ab667ea2065de93357357baa719
#
_cell.length_a   1.000
_cell.length_b   1.000
_cell.length_c   1.000
_cell.angle_alpha   90.00
_cell.angle_beta   90.00
_cell.angle_gamma   90.00
#
_symmetry.space_group_name_H-M   'P 1'
#
loop_
_entity.id
_entity.type
_entity.pdbx_description
1 polymer ?
#
loop_
_entity_poly.entity_id
_entity_poly.type
_entity_poly.pdbx_seq_one_letter_code
_entity_poly.pdbx_strand_id
1 'polypeptide(L)'
;LFNVSFALGAFFAGMVMRESKFSHRAAEESLPLRDAFAVLFFVSVGMLFDPAVLIEEPLRVLAVVAIIVVGKSLAAMLLVFMLGYPLNTVLIVAASLGQIGEFSFILAGLGLSLGLMPAEGMSLVLAGALISIAFNPIAFAAILPFKNWMLKHSTLARKYENRDDPFAELPMSTERKFLEGQVVLVGYGHVGQQIAKALAERDIPYIIAEQNRELVQNLRKHGINAVSGDATEP
;
A
#
# COMPACT_ATOMS: atom_id res chain seq x y z
N LEU A 1 32.11 7.07 7.52
CA LEU A 1 32.56 8.25 8.27
C LEU A 1 31.64 8.61 9.41
N PHE A 2 30.31 8.40 9.27
CA PHE A 2 29.31 8.79 10.27
C PHE A 2 28.65 7.61 11.00
N ASN A 3 29.14 6.39 10.84
CA ASN A 3 28.59 5.16 11.44
C ASN A 3 27.06 4.95 11.22
N VAL A 4 26.54 5.49 10.13
CA VAL A 4 25.13 5.40 9.73
C VAL A 4 24.97 4.22 8.79
N SER A 5 23.90 3.42 8.96
CA SER A 5 23.63 2.29 8.06
C SER A 5 23.35 2.77 6.63
N PHE A 6 23.78 2.01 5.63
CA PHE A 6 23.49 2.30 4.21
C PHE A 6 21.99 2.44 3.94
N ALA A 7 21.17 1.59 4.58
CA ALA A 7 19.71 1.64 4.45
C ALA A 7 19.13 2.95 4.95
N LEU A 8 19.60 3.49 6.08
CA LEU A 8 19.17 4.77 6.61
C LEU A 8 19.60 5.92 5.70
N GLY A 9 20.83 5.87 5.16
CA GLY A 9 21.32 6.85 4.19
C GLY A 9 20.47 6.88 2.91
N ALA A 10 20.15 5.71 2.36
CA ALA A 10 19.29 5.59 1.19
C ALA A 10 17.86 6.12 1.45
N PHE A 11 17.32 5.85 2.64
CA PHE A 11 16.01 6.36 3.05
C PHE A 11 15.99 7.90 3.11
N PHE A 12 16.98 8.52 3.72
CA PHE A 12 17.09 9.99 3.75
C PHE A 12 17.30 10.59 2.37
N ALA A 13 18.10 9.96 1.50
CA ALA A 13 18.26 10.38 0.11
C ALA A 13 16.92 10.35 -0.64
N GLY A 14 16.12 9.30 -0.43
CA GLY A 14 14.78 9.20 -0.99
C GLY A 14 13.82 10.29 -0.49
N MET A 15 13.89 10.61 0.81
CA MET A 15 13.09 11.72 1.38
C MET A 15 13.44 13.07 0.76
N VAL A 16 14.74 13.37 0.60
CA VAL A 16 15.19 14.61 -0.03
C VAL A 16 14.79 14.64 -1.51
N MET A 17 14.88 13.50 -2.21
CA MET A 17 14.49 13.40 -3.62
C MET A 17 12.99 13.62 -3.81
N ARG A 18 12.14 13.20 -2.87
CA ARG A 18 10.69 13.39 -2.91
C ARG A 18 10.29 14.85 -3.07
N GLU A 19 10.99 15.76 -2.43
CA GLU A 19 10.73 17.22 -2.49
C GLU A 19 11.20 17.85 -3.82
N SER A 20 11.96 17.10 -4.64
CA SER A 20 12.46 17.55 -5.93
C SER A 20 11.39 17.50 -7.02
N LYS A 21 11.40 18.47 -7.93
CA LYS A 21 10.57 18.46 -9.15
C LYS A 21 10.87 17.27 -10.07
N PHE A 22 12.01 16.62 -9.88
CA PHE A 22 12.46 15.45 -10.66
C PHE A 22 12.16 14.13 -9.97
N SER A 23 11.43 14.11 -8.84
CA SER A 23 11.18 12.92 -8.05
C SER A 23 10.56 11.77 -8.87
N HIS A 24 9.56 12.09 -9.70
CA HIS A 24 8.87 11.10 -10.52
C HIS A 24 9.80 10.48 -11.56
N ARG A 25 10.54 11.32 -12.28
CA ARG A 25 11.49 10.87 -13.30
C ARG A 25 12.65 10.06 -12.69
N ALA A 26 13.19 10.51 -11.56
CA ALA A 26 14.24 9.79 -10.85
C ALA A 26 13.76 8.41 -10.35
N ALA A 27 12.51 8.33 -9.88
CA ALA A 27 11.89 7.06 -9.52
C ALA A 27 11.79 6.12 -10.73
N GLU A 28 11.23 6.57 -11.87
CA GLU A 28 11.09 5.78 -13.09
C GLU A 28 12.43 5.31 -13.65
N GLU A 29 13.42 6.20 -13.72
CA GLU A 29 14.76 5.85 -14.23
C GLU A 29 15.52 4.89 -13.30
N SER A 30 15.18 4.84 -12.02
CA SER A 30 15.77 3.90 -11.04
C SER A 30 15.12 2.52 -11.01
N LEU A 31 13.91 2.34 -11.57
CA LEU A 31 13.18 1.06 -11.55
C LEU A 31 14.00 -0.14 -12.07
N PRO A 32 14.69 -0.07 -13.24
CA PRO A 32 15.45 -1.22 -13.75
C PRO A 32 16.59 -1.63 -12.81
N LEU A 33 17.25 -0.65 -12.19
CA LEU A 33 18.30 -0.89 -11.21
C LEU A 33 17.75 -1.53 -9.93
N ARG A 34 16.64 -1.00 -9.43
CA ARG A 34 15.92 -1.57 -8.28
C ARG A 34 15.58 -3.03 -8.52
N ASP A 35 15.03 -3.35 -9.68
CA ASP A 35 14.59 -4.71 -10.01
C ASP A 35 15.79 -5.67 -10.12
N ALA A 36 16.89 -5.24 -10.75
CA ALA A 36 18.12 -6.03 -10.82
C ALA A 36 18.73 -6.30 -9.42
N PHE A 37 18.81 -5.26 -8.57
CA PHE A 37 19.30 -5.40 -7.21
C PHE A 37 18.38 -6.22 -6.32
N ALA A 38 17.05 -6.13 -6.51
CA ALA A 38 16.08 -6.94 -5.79
C ALA A 38 16.33 -8.44 -6.07
N VAL A 39 16.52 -8.82 -7.34
CA VAL A 39 16.83 -10.21 -7.70
C VAL A 39 18.13 -10.67 -7.04
N LEU A 40 19.22 -9.88 -7.13
CA LEU A 40 20.50 -10.21 -6.50
C LEU A 40 20.38 -10.34 -4.97
N PHE A 41 19.62 -9.44 -4.35
CA PHE A 41 19.34 -9.48 -2.92
C PHE A 41 18.62 -10.76 -2.51
N PHE A 42 17.53 -11.12 -3.18
CA PHE A 42 16.77 -12.32 -2.85
C PHE A 42 17.55 -13.62 -3.12
N VAL A 43 18.37 -13.64 -4.18
CA VAL A 43 19.29 -14.78 -4.41
C VAL A 43 20.31 -14.89 -3.27
N SER A 44 20.91 -13.78 -2.85
CA SER A 44 21.88 -13.75 -1.75
C SER A 44 21.26 -14.20 -0.42
N VAL A 45 20.04 -13.71 -0.13
CA VAL A 45 19.28 -14.11 1.06
C VAL A 45 18.92 -15.60 1.00
N GLY A 46 18.49 -16.08 -0.19
CA GLY A 46 18.18 -17.50 -0.39
C GLY A 46 19.38 -18.42 -0.19
N MET A 47 20.58 -17.95 -0.54
CA MET A 47 21.83 -18.71 -0.31
C MET A 47 22.22 -18.83 1.18
N LEU A 48 21.74 -17.94 2.02
CA LEU A 48 21.94 -18.00 3.48
C LEU A 48 20.93 -18.92 4.19
N PHE A 49 19.92 -19.37 3.47
CA PHE A 49 18.87 -20.21 4.03
C PHE A 49 19.35 -21.66 4.19
N ASP A 50 19.26 -22.17 5.41
CA ASP A 50 19.50 -23.58 5.70
C ASP A 50 18.16 -24.34 5.68
N PRO A 51 17.94 -25.23 4.70
CA PRO A 51 16.72 -26.02 4.64
C PRO A 51 16.52 -26.99 5.80
N ALA A 52 17.60 -27.34 6.53
CA ALA A 52 17.54 -28.26 7.66
C ALA A 52 16.59 -27.74 8.74
N VAL A 53 16.45 -26.42 8.91
CA VAL A 53 15.55 -25.80 9.89
C VAL A 53 14.09 -26.22 9.69
N LEU A 54 13.67 -26.52 8.45
CA LEU A 54 12.32 -26.98 8.16
C LEU A 54 12.03 -28.38 8.71
N ILE A 55 13.08 -29.20 8.84
CA ILE A 55 12.98 -30.59 9.30
C ILE A 55 13.28 -30.66 10.81
N GLU A 56 14.24 -29.90 11.27
CA GLU A 56 14.69 -29.91 12.67
C GLU A 56 13.74 -29.16 13.60
N GLU A 57 13.19 -28.02 13.11
CA GLU A 57 12.34 -27.13 13.92
C GLU A 57 10.98 -26.79 13.26
N PRO A 58 10.21 -27.76 12.75
CA PRO A 58 9.01 -27.49 11.95
C PRO A 58 7.94 -26.70 12.73
N LEU A 59 7.82 -26.92 14.03
CA LEU A 59 6.84 -26.21 14.84
C LEU A 59 7.18 -24.73 15.02
N ARG A 60 8.47 -24.40 15.17
CA ARG A 60 8.93 -23.02 15.27
C ARG A 60 8.77 -22.29 13.94
N VAL A 61 9.11 -22.95 12.82
CA VAL A 61 8.87 -22.40 11.47
C VAL A 61 7.38 -22.13 11.26
N LEU A 62 6.52 -23.11 11.58
CA LEU A 62 5.06 -22.93 11.46
C LEU A 62 4.55 -21.77 12.33
N ALA A 63 5.04 -21.64 13.57
CA ALA A 63 4.66 -20.54 14.44
C ALA A 63 5.08 -19.18 13.86
N VAL A 64 6.31 -19.06 13.36
CA VAL A 64 6.80 -17.82 12.72
C VAL A 64 5.99 -17.49 11.48
N VAL A 65 5.75 -18.46 10.59
CA VAL A 65 4.89 -18.27 9.40
C VAL A 65 3.48 -17.85 9.79
N ALA A 66 2.89 -18.48 10.81
CA ALA A 66 1.56 -18.13 11.30
C ALA A 66 1.51 -16.68 11.84
N ILE A 67 2.52 -16.26 12.59
CA ILE A 67 2.63 -14.86 13.07
C ILE A 67 2.73 -13.90 11.89
N ILE A 68 3.52 -14.21 10.88
CA ILE A 68 3.73 -13.34 9.72
C ILE A 68 2.46 -13.27 8.87
N VAL A 69 1.94 -14.42 8.43
CA VAL A 69 0.85 -14.49 7.46
C VAL A 69 -0.50 -14.19 8.12
N VAL A 70 -0.76 -14.74 9.30
CA VAL A 70 -2.05 -14.57 9.98
C VAL A 70 -2.00 -13.40 10.96
N GLY A 71 -1.02 -13.35 11.84
CA GLY A 71 -0.92 -12.33 12.89
C GLY A 71 -0.83 -10.91 12.32
N LYS A 72 0.10 -10.68 11.39
CA LYS A 72 0.26 -9.37 10.74
C LYS A 72 -0.97 -8.99 9.91
N SER A 73 -1.52 -9.94 9.14
CA SER A 73 -2.70 -9.68 8.32
C SER A 73 -3.92 -9.34 9.18
N LEU A 74 -4.13 -10.03 10.30
CA LEU A 74 -5.22 -9.72 11.23
C LEU A 74 -5.02 -8.35 11.89
N ALA A 75 -3.80 -8.03 12.31
CA ALA A 75 -3.49 -6.72 12.90
C ALA A 75 -3.72 -5.59 11.88
N ALA A 76 -3.26 -5.75 10.64
CA ALA A 76 -3.48 -4.81 9.56
C ALA A 76 -4.99 -4.67 9.23
N MET A 77 -5.69 -5.80 9.12
CA MET A 77 -7.14 -5.83 8.89
C MET A 77 -7.89 -5.06 9.97
N LEU A 78 -7.59 -5.33 11.25
CA LEU A 78 -8.22 -4.66 12.37
C LEU A 78 -7.97 -3.15 12.34
N LEU A 79 -6.73 -2.73 12.08
CA LEU A 79 -6.35 -1.34 12.06
C LEU A 79 -7.06 -0.58 10.94
N VAL A 80 -7.04 -1.11 9.70
CA VAL A 80 -7.69 -0.48 8.54
C VAL A 80 -9.21 -0.47 8.70
N PHE A 81 -9.77 -1.55 9.30
CA PHE A 81 -11.18 -1.61 9.63
C PHE A 81 -11.59 -0.54 10.67
N MET A 82 -10.77 -0.34 11.72
CA MET A 82 -11.00 0.72 12.71
C MET A 82 -10.92 2.13 12.11
N LEU A 83 -10.09 2.32 11.08
CA LEU A 83 -10.02 3.57 10.34
C LEU A 83 -11.23 3.80 9.42
N GLY A 84 -12.13 2.82 9.28
CA GLY A 84 -13.38 2.95 8.56
C GLY A 84 -13.29 2.80 7.05
N TYR A 85 -12.23 2.20 6.52
CA TYR A 85 -12.08 1.95 5.08
C TYR A 85 -13.00 0.83 4.58
N PRO A 86 -13.34 0.82 3.27
CA PRO A 86 -14.13 -0.23 2.63
C PRO A 86 -13.52 -1.62 2.82
N LEU A 87 -14.36 -2.65 2.86
CA LEU A 87 -13.93 -4.04 3.07
C LEU A 87 -12.86 -4.49 2.05
N ASN A 88 -13.01 -4.08 0.80
CA ASN A 88 -12.04 -4.41 -0.25
C ASN A 88 -10.64 -3.87 0.08
N THR A 89 -10.54 -2.61 0.49
CA THR A 89 -9.28 -1.98 0.93
C THR A 89 -8.69 -2.68 2.14
N VAL A 90 -9.52 -3.04 3.12
CA VAL A 90 -9.12 -3.79 4.32
C VAL A 90 -8.46 -5.11 3.95
N LEU A 91 -9.06 -5.89 3.03
CA LEU A 91 -8.55 -7.19 2.61
C LEU A 91 -7.27 -7.08 1.77
N ILE A 92 -7.21 -6.11 0.85
CA ILE A 92 -6.01 -5.87 0.03
C ILE A 92 -4.83 -5.47 0.91
N VAL A 93 -5.00 -4.53 1.84
CA VAL A 93 -3.93 -4.10 2.75
C VAL A 93 -3.49 -5.25 3.65
N ALA A 94 -4.44 -6.04 4.18
CA ALA A 94 -4.13 -7.20 5.00
C ALA A 94 -3.30 -8.26 4.25
N ALA A 95 -3.66 -8.58 3.00
CA ALA A 95 -2.90 -9.49 2.15
C ALA A 95 -1.51 -8.94 1.80
N SER A 96 -1.42 -7.66 1.43
CA SER A 96 -0.16 -6.99 1.08
C SER A 96 0.85 -7.00 2.23
N LEU A 97 0.39 -6.83 3.47
CA LEU A 97 1.23 -6.82 4.67
C LEU A 97 1.50 -8.21 5.25
N GLY A 98 0.86 -9.27 4.73
CA GLY A 98 0.97 -10.65 5.21
C GLY A 98 2.30 -11.34 4.88
N GLN A 99 3.33 -10.61 4.52
CA GLN A 99 4.67 -11.12 4.20
C GLN A 99 5.77 -10.34 4.92
N ILE A 100 6.98 -10.90 4.95
CA ILE A 100 8.19 -10.19 5.42
C ILE A 100 8.74 -9.32 4.27
N GLY A 101 9.12 -8.08 4.59
CA GLY A 101 9.86 -7.19 3.69
C GLY A 101 11.36 -7.20 3.98
N GLU A 102 12.15 -6.62 3.07
CA GLU A 102 13.62 -6.57 3.11
C GLU A 102 14.19 -5.92 4.38
N PHE A 103 13.52 -4.95 4.97
CA PHE A 103 13.95 -4.31 6.22
C PHE A 103 14.03 -5.30 7.40
N SER A 104 13.23 -6.36 7.38
CA SER A 104 13.29 -7.40 8.43
C SER A 104 14.62 -8.14 8.41
N PHE A 105 15.22 -8.35 7.24
CA PHE A 105 16.55 -8.98 7.14
C PHE A 105 17.65 -8.06 7.66
N ILE A 106 17.56 -6.76 7.37
CA ILE A 106 18.49 -5.76 7.89
C ILE A 106 18.42 -5.72 9.42
N LEU A 107 17.20 -5.70 9.96
CA LEU A 107 16.96 -5.69 11.40
C LEU A 107 17.43 -6.99 12.07
N ALA A 108 17.17 -8.14 11.46
CA ALA A 108 17.63 -9.44 11.94
C ALA A 108 19.17 -9.53 11.93
N GLY A 109 19.82 -9.07 10.85
CA GLY A 109 21.28 -9.00 10.77
C GLY A 109 21.90 -8.09 11.82
N LEU A 110 21.27 -6.94 12.08
CA LEU A 110 21.67 -6.03 13.16
C LEU A 110 21.49 -6.71 14.53
N GLY A 111 20.35 -7.36 14.78
CA GLY A 111 20.09 -8.10 16.01
C GLY A 111 21.12 -9.19 16.27
N LEU A 112 21.53 -9.92 15.23
CA LEU A 112 22.59 -10.92 15.29
C LEU A 112 23.95 -10.28 15.62
N SER A 113 24.30 -9.18 14.94
CA SER A 113 25.60 -8.49 15.15
C SER A 113 25.74 -7.88 16.54
N LEU A 114 24.64 -7.49 17.17
CA LEU A 114 24.59 -6.96 18.53
C LEU A 114 24.43 -8.05 19.61
N GLY A 115 24.37 -9.34 19.21
CA GLY A 115 24.15 -10.45 20.14
C GLY A 115 22.77 -10.48 20.79
N LEU A 116 21.80 -9.74 20.24
CA LEU A 116 20.41 -9.69 20.73
C LEU A 116 19.55 -10.83 20.18
N MET A 117 20.02 -11.50 19.12
CA MET A 117 19.34 -12.62 18.48
C MET A 117 20.34 -13.76 18.21
N PRO A 118 19.99 -15.02 18.51
CA PRO A 118 20.83 -16.16 18.19
C PRO A 118 20.79 -16.48 16.67
N ALA A 119 21.77 -17.25 16.19
CA ALA A 119 21.86 -17.62 14.78
C ALA A 119 20.64 -18.39 14.26
N GLU A 120 20.05 -19.26 15.11
CA GLU A 120 18.81 -19.99 14.81
C GLU A 120 17.64 -19.03 14.51
N GLY A 121 17.59 -17.88 15.18
CA GLY A 121 16.60 -16.83 14.94
C GLY A 121 16.65 -16.28 13.52
N MET A 122 17.86 -16.11 12.97
CA MET A 122 18.05 -15.68 11.57
C MET A 122 17.50 -16.73 10.60
N SER A 123 17.78 -18.02 10.82
CA SER A 123 17.26 -19.11 9.99
C SER A 123 15.73 -19.18 10.01
N LEU A 124 15.10 -18.95 11.16
CA LEU A 124 13.64 -18.88 11.28
C LEU A 124 13.05 -17.67 10.55
N VAL A 125 13.69 -16.50 10.62
CA VAL A 125 13.26 -15.30 9.87
C VAL A 125 13.37 -15.54 8.36
N LEU A 126 14.47 -16.17 7.89
CA LEU A 126 14.65 -16.53 6.48
C LEU A 126 13.60 -17.53 6.01
N ALA A 127 13.36 -18.61 6.78
CA ALA A 127 12.30 -19.58 6.48
C ALA A 127 10.92 -18.90 6.39
N GLY A 128 10.58 -18.08 7.39
CA GLY A 128 9.32 -17.35 7.44
C GLY A 128 9.15 -16.40 6.25
N ALA A 129 10.22 -15.73 5.85
CA ALA A 129 10.21 -14.82 4.71
C ALA A 129 9.97 -15.56 3.38
N LEU A 130 10.76 -16.57 3.09
CA LEU A 130 10.64 -17.35 1.85
C LEU A 130 9.24 -17.95 1.71
N ILE A 131 8.72 -18.55 2.79
CA ILE A 131 7.38 -19.16 2.79
C ILE A 131 6.30 -18.08 2.64
N SER A 132 6.37 -16.96 3.37
CA SER A 132 5.36 -15.92 3.31
C SER A 132 5.33 -15.21 1.95
N ILE A 133 6.49 -14.96 1.33
CA ILE A 133 6.60 -14.39 -0.01
C ILE A 133 6.03 -15.37 -1.06
N ALA A 134 6.37 -16.65 -0.98
CA ALA A 134 5.84 -17.67 -1.87
C ALA A 134 4.32 -17.86 -1.71
N PHE A 135 3.79 -17.66 -0.50
CA PHE A 135 2.37 -17.77 -0.20
C PHE A 135 1.55 -16.54 -0.64
N ASN A 136 2.20 -15.39 -0.83
CA ASN A 136 1.52 -14.12 -1.09
C ASN A 136 0.58 -14.14 -2.31
N PRO A 137 0.92 -14.72 -3.49
CA PRO A 137 -0.02 -14.84 -4.62
C PRO A 137 -1.30 -15.60 -4.26
N ILE A 138 -1.20 -16.63 -3.40
CA ILE A 138 -2.34 -17.41 -2.92
C ILE A 138 -3.22 -16.53 -2.00
N ALA A 139 -2.61 -15.73 -1.13
CA ALA A 139 -3.32 -14.80 -0.26
C ALA A 139 -4.12 -13.78 -1.09
N PHE A 140 -3.54 -13.21 -2.15
CA PHE A 140 -4.25 -12.31 -3.06
C PHE A 140 -5.39 -13.00 -3.81
N ALA A 141 -5.18 -14.20 -4.32
CA ALA A 141 -6.23 -14.99 -5.00
C ALA A 141 -7.39 -15.33 -4.05
N ALA A 142 -7.10 -15.47 -2.75
CA ALA A 142 -8.11 -15.76 -1.73
C ALA A 142 -8.95 -14.52 -1.32
N ILE A 143 -8.57 -13.29 -1.69
CA ILE A 143 -9.30 -12.07 -1.30
C ILE A 143 -10.75 -12.14 -1.78
N LEU A 144 -10.97 -12.41 -3.05
CA LEU A 144 -12.32 -12.39 -3.65
C LEU A 144 -13.25 -13.46 -3.07
N PRO A 145 -12.87 -14.74 -2.99
CA PRO A 145 -13.72 -15.76 -2.38
C PRO A 145 -13.95 -15.49 -0.87
N PHE A 146 -12.95 -14.98 -0.15
CA PHE A 146 -13.09 -14.64 1.27
C PHE A 146 -14.02 -13.44 1.48
N LYS A 147 -13.91 -12.40 0.67
CA LYS A 147 -14.83 -11.26 0.63
C LYS A 147 -16.27 -11.72 0.44
N ASN A 148 -16.51 -12.56 -0.59
CA ASN A 148 -17.85 -13.07 -0.90
C ASN A 148 -18.40 -13.92 0.25
N TRP A 149 -17.57 -14.71 0.90
CA TRP A 149 -17.95 -15.48 2.09
C TRP A 149 -18.31 -14.57 3.26
N MET A 150 -17.51 -13.53 3.53
CA MET A 150 -17.81 -12.53 4.57
C MET A 150 -19.13 -11.80 4.32
N LEU A 151 -19.39 -11.38 3.08
CA LEU A 151 -20.63 -10.69 2.70
C LEU A 151 -21.87 -11.56 2.87
N LYS A 152 -21.73 -12.88 2.71
CA LYS A 152 -22.83 -13.84 2.94
C LYS A 152 -23.15 -14.03 4.43
N HIS A 153 -22.14 -14.04 5.30
CA HIS A 153 -22.27 -14.46 6.70
C HIS A 153 -22.25 -13.32 7.71
N SER A 154 -21.84 -12.10 7.31
CA SER A 154 -21.69 -10.96 8.23
C SER A 154 -22.47 -9.73 7.78
N THR A 155 -23.37 -9.25 8.63
CA THR A 155 -24.08 -7.99 8.42
C THR A 155 -23.15 -6.78 8.55
N LEU A 156 -22.10 -6.89 9.38
CA LEU A 156 -21.08 -5.86 9.50
C LEU A 156 -20.26 -5.74 8.20
N ALA A 157 -19.89 -6.87 7.59
CA ALA A 157 -19.17 -6.85 6.32
C ALA A 157 -19.96 -6.13 5.22
N ARG A 158 -21.28 -6.37 5.12
CA ARG A 158 -22.18 -5.66 4.18
C ARG A 158 -22.24 -4.16 4.45
N LYS A 159 -22.25 -3.76 5.73
CA LYS A 159 -22.26 -2.35 6.10
C LYS A 159 -20.96 -1.64 5.72
N TYR A 160 -19.82 -2.33 5.77
CA TYR A 160 -18.52 -1.79 5.39
C TYR A 160 -18.25 -1.86 3.89
N GLU A 161 -18.86 -2.79 3.18
CA GLU A 161 -18.80 -2.84 1.71
C GLU A 161 -19.51 -1.63 1.08
N ASN A 162 -20.67 -1.26 1.61
CA ASN A 162 -21.45 -0.10 1.16
C ASN A 162 -20.95 1.23 1.78
N ARG A 163 -19.80 1.25 2.40
CA ARG A 163 -19.15 2.49 2.78
C ARG A 163 -18.50 3.07 1.56
N ASP A 164 -19.18 3.98 0.94
CA ASP A 164 -18.63 4.80 -0.12
C ASP A 164 -17.37 5.49 0.41
N ASP A 165 -16.35 5.53 -0.43
CA ASP A 165 -15.16 6.29 -0.13
C ASP A 165 -15.59 7.75 0.16
N PRO A 166 -15.24 8.35 1.31
CA PRO A 166 -15.59 9.73 1.62
C PRO A 166 -15.20 10.74 0.54
N PHE A 167 -14.28 10.33 -0.37
CA PHE A 167 -13.86 11.13 -1.51
C PHE A 167 -14.51 10.72 -2.84
N ALA A 168 -15.24 9.59 -2.90
CA ALA A 168 -16.00 9.19 -4.09
C ALA A 168 -17.27 10.02 -4.28
N GLU A 169 -17.85 10.52 -3.19
CA GLU A 169 -19.02 11.38 -3.23
C GLU A 169 -18.65 12.86 -3.03
N LEU A 170 -19.44 13.74 -3.64
CA LEU A 170 -19.33 15.17 -3.37
C LEU A 170 -19.75 15.47 -1.92
N PRO A 171 -19.11 16.46 -1.26
CA PRO A 171 -19.55 16.90 0.07
C PRO A 171 -21.04 17.27 0.06
N MET A 172 -21.79 16.89 1.09
CA MET A 172 -23.23 17.25 1.24
C MET A 172 -23.44 18.77 1.24
N SER A 173 -22.40 19.56 1.48
CA SER A 173 -22.40 21.02 1.41
C SER A 173 -22.28 21.58 -0.02
N THR A 174 -22.19 20.71 -1.04
CA THR A 174 -22.04 21.17 -2.43
C THR A 174 -23.30 21.89 -2.89
N GLU A 175 -23.15 23.11 -3.37
CA GLU A 175 -24.28 23.93 -3.85
C GLU A 175 -24.97 23.25 -5.04
N ARG A 176 -26.30 23.41 -5.11
CA ARG A 176 -27.15 22.78 -6.13
C ARG A 176 -26.75 23.12 -7.57
N LYS A 177 -26.17 24.30 -7.79
CA LYS A 177 -25.66 24.73 -9.12
C LYS A 177 -24.56 23.80 -9.69
N PHE A 178 -23.85 23.05 -8.81
CA PHE A 178 -22.83 22.08 -9.22
C PHE A 178 -23.41 20.66 -9.41
N LEU A 179 -24.71 20.47 -9.23
CA LEU A 179 -25.36 19.17 -9.35
C LEU A 179 -26.24 19.05 -10.61
N GLU A 180 -26.50 20.16 -11.29
CA GLU A 180 -27.33 20.19 -12.47
C GLU A 180 -26.64 21.00 -13.59
N GLY A 181 -26.46 20.38 -14.77
CA GLY A 181 -25.88 21.07 -15.94
C GLY A 181 -24.36 21.36 -15.84
N GLN A 182 -23.67 20.72 -14.91
CA GLN A 182 -22.24 20.90 -14.68
C GLN A 182 -21.40 20.16 -15.72
N VAL A 183 -20.17 20.64 -15.90
CA VAL A 183 -19.12 19.91 -16.66
C VAL A 183 -18.39 18.97 -15.70
N VAL A 184 -18.27 17.70 -16.06
CA VAL A 184 -17.41 16.74 -15.35
C VAL A 184 -16.05 16.70 -16.06
N LEU A 185 -15.03 17.20 -15.36
CA LEU A 185 -13.66 17.21 -15.87
C LEU A 185 -12.92 15.98 -15.32
N VAL A 186 -12.59 15.05 -16.20
CA VAL A 186 -11.85 13.84 -15.83
C VAL A 186 -10.34 14.10 -15.96
N GLY A 187 -9.65 14.01 -14.80
CA GLY A 187 -8.23 14.27 -14.66
C GLY A 187 -7.89 15.75 -14.42
N TYR A 188 -6.98 16.01 -13.46
CA TYR A 188 -6.54 17.35 -13.09
C TYR A 188 -5.03 17.55 -13.29
N GLY A 189 -4.47 16.98 -14.36
CA GLY A 189 -3.11 17.25 -14.83
C GLY A 189 -3.00 18.64 -15.48
N HIS A 190 -1.90 18.91 -16.16
CA HIS A 190 -1.65 20.22 -16.79
C HIS A 190 -2.78 20.71 -17.69
N VAL A 191 -3.37 19.82 -18.51
CA VAL A 191 -4.47 20.15 -19.41
C VAL A 191 -5.77 20.39 -18.61
N GLY A 192 -6.07 19.51 -17.64
CA GLY A 192 -7.24 19.64 -16.78
C GLY A 192 -7.25 20.95 -16.01
N GLN A 193 -6.11 21.39 -15.47
CA GLN A 193 -5.97 22.68 -14.79
C GLN A 193 -6.29 23.87 -15.69
N GLN A 194 -5.83 23.83 -16.95
CA GLN A 194 -6.13 24.88 -17.93
C GLN A 194 -7.63 24.94 -18.26
N ILE A 195 -8.25 23.77 -18.44
CA ILE A 195 -9.69 23.67 -18.73
C ILE A 195 -10.51 24.16 -17.50
N ALA A 196 -10.15 23.71 -16.29
CA ALA A 196 -10.81 24.15 -15.07
C ALA A 196 -10.75 25.67 -14.89
N LYS A 197 -9.60 26.27 -15.17
CA LYS A 197 -9.42 27.73 -15.13
C LYS A 197 -10.31 28.42 -16.15
N ALA A 198 -10.37 27.93 -17.39
CA ALA A 198 -11.21 28.51 -18.45
C ALA A 198 -12.72 28.36 -18.15
N LEU A 199 -13.14 27.29 -17.46
CA LEU A 199 -14.51 27.08 -17.00
C LEU A 199 -14.86 28.06 -15.88
N ALA A 200 -13.95 28.22 -14.90
CA ALA A 200 -14.11 29.15 -13.79
C ALA A 200 -14.22 30.63 -14.27
N GLU A 201 -13.37 31.04 -15.24
CA GLU A 201 -13.42 32.39 -15.83
C GLU A 201 -14.74 32.68 -16.55
N ARG A 202 -15.47 31.64 -16.98
CA ARG A 202 -16.76 31.76 -17.66
C ARG A 202 -17.96 31.48 -16.75
N ASP A 203 -17.72 31.29 -15.46
CA ASP A 203 -18.74 30.96 -14.46
C ASP A 203 -19.53 29.68 -14.79
N ILE A 204 -18.89 28.73 -15.50
CA ILE A 204 -19.47 27.43 -15.83
C ILE A 204 -19.21 26.48 -14.66
N PRO A 205 -20.27 25.89 -14.06
CA PRO A 205 -20.09 24.97 -12.94
C PRO A 205 -19.41 23.68 -13.42
N TYR A 206 -18.39 23.23 -12.68
CA TYR A 206 -17.66 22.00 -12.99
C TYR A 206 -17.32 21.20 -11.75
N ILE A 207 -17.15 19.91 -11.94
CA ILE A 207 -16.70 18.95 -10.94
C ILE A 207 -15.48 18.24 -11.50
N ILE A 208 -14.47 18.02 -10.67
CA ILE A 208 -13.26 17.30 -11.06
C ILE A 208 -13.37 15.85 -10.60
N ALA A 209 -13.22 14.90 -11.51
CA ALA A 209 -13.01 13.47 -11.21
C ALA A 209 -11.53 13.17 -11.37
N GLU A 210 -10.83 12.78 -10.30
CA GLU A 210 -9.40 12.57 -10.29
C GLU A 210 -9.05 11.32 -9.48
N GLN A 211 -8.10 10.51 -9.97
CA GLN A 211 -7.71 9.26 -9.32
C GLN A 211 -6.80 9.51 -8.10
N ASN A 212 -6.02 10.58 -8.12
CA ASN A 212 -5.12 10.94 -7.03
C ASN A 212 -5.88 11.56 -5.86
N ARG A 213 -6.05 10.78 -4.78
CA ARG A 213 -6.76 11.19 -3.56
C ARG A 213 -6.15 12.41 -2.85
N GLU A 214 -4.83 12.53 -2.82
CA GLU A 214 -4.16 13.68 -2.19
C GLU A 214 -4.52 14.96 -2.95
N LEU A 215 -4.55 14.88 -4.28
CA LEU A 215 -4.94 16.00 -5.14
C LEU A 215 -6.41 16.37 -4.92
N VAL A 216 -7.31 15.38 -4.86
CA VAL A 216 -8.74 15.61 -4.54
C VAL A 216 -8.91 16.26 -3.19
N GLN A 217 -8.21 15.79 -2.16
CA GLN A 217 -8.26 16.40 -0.84
C GLN A 217 -7.77 17.85 -0.84
N ASN A 218 -6.72 18.14 -1.59
CA ASN A 218 -6.18 19.48 -1.73
C ASN A 218 -7.17 20.42 -2.46
N LEU A 219 -7.77 19.95 -3.54
CA LEU A 219 -8.80 20.68 -4.30
C LEU A 219 -10.01 21.04 -3.41
N ARG A 220 -10.51 20.08 -2.64
CA ARG A 220 -11.60 20.30 -1.68
C ARG A 220 -11.26 21.32 -0.60
N LYS A 221 -10.02 21.33 -0.09
CA LYS A 221 -9.54 22.33 0.88
C LYS A 221 -9.56 23.76 0.31
N HIS A 222 -9.39 23.87 -1.01
CA HIS A 222 -9.45 25.15 -1.72
C HIS A 222 -10.86 25.48 -2.25
N GLY A 223 -11.90 24.75 -1.84
CA GLY A 223 -13.29 25.00 -2.23
C GLY A 223 -13.65 24.52 -3.62
N ILE A 224 -12.81 23.70 -4.26
CA ILE A 224 -13.07 23.13 -5.59
C ILE A 224 -13.77 21.79 -5.42
N ASN A 225 -14.91 21.60 -6.11
CA ASN A 225 -15.67 20.37 -6.07
C ASN A 225 -14.91 19.27 -6.83
N ALA A 226 -14.45 18.26 -6.11
CA ALA A 226 -13.72 17.15 -6.68
C ALA A 226 -14.14 15.82 -6.05
N VAL A 227 -14.13 14.75 -6.85
CA VAL A 227 -14.38 13.36 -6.43
C VAL A 227 -13.22 12.50 -6.80
N SER A 228 -12.94 11.50 -5.95
CA SER A 228 -11.93 10.48 -6.23
C SER A 228 -12.59 9.27 -6.87
N GLY A 229 -12.11 8.85 -8.02
CA GLY A 229 -12.59 7.64 -8.69
C GLY A 229 -11.77 7.34 -9.94
N ASP A 230 -11.88 6.10 -10.40
CA ASP A 230 -11.37 5.69 -11.70
C ASP A 230 -12.51 5.84 -12.72
N ALA A 231 -12.34 6.73 -13.69
CA ALA A 231 -13.35 6.97 -14.72
C ALA A 231 -13.51 5.79 -15.71
N THR A 232 -12.68 4.76 -15.58
CA THR A 232 -12.77 3.52 -16.38
C THR A 232 -13.61 2.44 -15.68
N GLU A 233 -13.91 2.61 -14.39
CA GLU A 233 -14.82 1.72 -13.66
C GLU A 233 -16.26 2.21 -13.79
N PRO A 234 -17.23 1.28 -14.04
CA PRO A 234 -18.64 1.63 -14.18
C PRO A 234 -19.28 2.06 -12.87
#